data_d55be6f9ceda0f21e19e9a6fab7f8005
#
_entry.id   d55be6f9ceda0f21e19e9a6fab7f8005
#
_cell.length_a   1.000
_cell.length_b   1.000
_cell.length_c   1.000
_cell.angle_alpha   90.00
_cell.angle_beta   90.00
_cell.angle_gamma   90.00
#
_symmetry.space_group_name_H-M   'P 1'
#
loop_
_entity.id
_entity.type
_entity.pdbx_description
1 polymer ?
#
loop_
_entity_poly.entity_id
_entity_poly.type
_entity_poly.pdbx_seq_one_letter_code
_entity_poly.pdbx_strand_id
1 'polypeptide(L)'
;MDKKCVVIFLTDDTASTYNGKPLMLQDALFCPVLNWCMRAWMEKGVGRFFVVCGEEDMAAAAACFPEGAVAAAGTLDTYAQDLEVFAHGCWIEEVREAMLPVGSMMLSFHSTQELVRLQGAVRDDIAAYHQRTGVNILDPETTYIDPRVTIGAGTTILPGTILRGNTVIGLD
;
A
#
# COMPACT_ATOMS: atom_id res chain seq x y z
N MET A 1 -24.67 -7.47 -1.90
CA MET A 1 -23.22 -7.23 -1.99
C MET A 1 -22.60 -7.95 -0.81
N ASP A 2 -21.92 -9.05 -1.08
CA ASP A 2 -21.29 -9.82 -0.01
C ASP A 2 -20.21 -8.93 0.63
N LYS A 3 -20.41 -8.66 1.91
CA LYS A 3 -19.42 -7.86 2.67
C LYS A 3 -18.15 -8.70 2.80
N LYS A 4 -17.06 -8.23 2.25
CA LYS A 4 -15.75 -8.87 2.34
C LYS A 4 -14.90 -8.12 3.36
N CYS A 5 -14.20 -8.88 4.22
CA CYS A 5 -13.16 -8.37 5.10
C CYS A 5 -11.83 -9.03 4.73
N VAL A 6 -10.81 -8.24 4.49
CA VAL A 6 -9.45 -8.74 4.27
C VAL A 6 -8.69 -8.67 5.58
N VAL A 7 -8.15 -9.81 6.01
CA VAL A 7 -7.31 -9.94 7.20
C VAL A 7 -5.85 -10.00 6.75
N ILE A 8 -5.07 -9.00 7.14
CA ILE A 8 -3.67 -8.87 6.74
C ILE A 8 -2.81 -9.19 7.95
N PHE A 9 -2.01 -10.26 7.85
CA PHE A 9 -1.03 -10.59 8.87
C PHE A 9 0.28 -9.87 8.55
N LEU A 10 0.71 -9.00 9.46
CA LEU A 10 2.08 -8.49 9.43
C LEU A 10 2.96 -9.62 9.95
N THR A 11 3.59 -10.31 9.02
CA THR A 11 4.32 -11.53 9.29
C THR A 11 5.59 -11.26 10.10
N ASP A 12 6.14 -12.32 10.72
CA ASP A 12 7.40 -12.30 11.48
C ASP A 12 8.65 -12.14 10.58
N ASP A 13 8.50 -11.45 9.45
CA ASP A 13 9.58 -11.20 8.47
C ASP A 13 10.60 -10.15 8.94
N THR A 14 10.55 -9.77 10.21
CA THR A 14 11.48 -8.80 10.81
C THR A 14 12.94 -9.20 10.63
N ALA A 15 13.22 -10.50 10.61
CA ALA A 15 14.57 -11.05 10.35
C ALA A 15 15.08 -10.73 8.92
N SER A 16 14.18 -10.44 7.98
CA SER A 16 14.48 -10.12 6.58
C SER A 16 14.61 -8.61 6.34
N THR A 17 14.51 -7.80 7.41
CA THR A 17 14.65 -6.35 7.35
C THR A 17 15.86 -5.86 8.12
N TYR A 18 16.49 -4.79 7.65
CA TYR A 18 17.66 -4.22 8.33
C TYR A 18 17.30 -3.44 9.62
N ASN A 19 16.02 -3.06 9.79
CA ASN A 19 15.54 -2.23 10.91
C ASN A 19 14.54 -2.94 11.82
N GLY A 20 14.33 -4.24 11.63
CA GLY A 20 13.41 -5.06 12.45
C GLY A 20 11.92 -4.73 12.30
N LYS A 21 11.53 -3.90 11.32
CA LYS A 21 10.10 -3.63 11.04
C LYS A 21 9.53 -4.70 10.12
N PRO A 22 8.26 -5.10 10.30
CA PRO A 22 7.55 -5.94 9.33
C PRO A 22 7.64 -5.39 7.91
N LEU A 23 7.77 -6.29 6.92
CA LEU A 23 7.90 -5.90 5.51
C LEU A 23 6.75 -5.03 5.01
N MET A 24 5.52 -5.28 5.47
CA MET A 24 4.34 -4.50 5.10
C MET A 24 4.35 -3.07 5.67
N LEU A 25 5.16 -2.79 6.69
CA LEU A 25 5.35 -1.44 7.25
C LEU A 25 6.55 -0.70 6.63
N GLN A 26 7.30 -1.34 5.73
CA GLN A 26 8.35 -0.67 4.95
C GLN A 26 7.72 0.22 3.89
N ASP A 27 8.44 1.28 3.52
CA ASP A 27 7.98 2.19 2.46
C ASP A 27 8.34 1.66 1.06
N ALA A 28 7.37 1.71 0.16
CA ALA A 28 7.57 1.65 -1.27
C ALA A 28 7.17 3.00 -1.87
N LEU A 29 8.11 3.68 -2.51
CA LEU A 29 7.89 5.02 -3.08
C LEU A 29 7.16 5.97 -2.11
N PHE A 30 7.72 6.15 -0.90
CA PHE A 30 7.26 7.08 0.12
C PHE A 30 5.94 6.73 0.80
N CYS A 31 5.39 5.55 0.55
CA CYS A 31 4.14 5.10 1.13
C CYS A 31 4.30 3.69 1.70
N PRO A 32 3.84 3.41 2.93
CA PRO A 32 3.92 2.07 3.50
C PRO A 32 3.23 1.04 2.61
N VAL A 33 3.86 -0.14 2.44
CA VAL A 33 3.31 -1.23 1.63
C VAL A 33 1.91 -1.62 2.09
N LEU A 34 1.64 -1.61 3.39
CA LEU A 34 0.30 -1.88 3.94
C LEU A 34 -0.75 -0.93 3.37
N ASN A 35 -0.45 0.37 3.28
CA ASN A 35 -1.36 1.35 2.69
C ASN A 35 -1.60 1.06 1.20
N TRP A 36 -0.54 0.73 0.45
CA TRP A 36 -0.65 0.32 -0.95
C TRP A 36 -1.60 -0.86 -1.14
N CYS A 37 -1.39 -1.92 -0.35
CA CYS A 37 -2.22 -3.11 -0.40
C CYS A 37 -3.69 -2.81 -0.10
N MET A 38 -3.97 -2.08 0.97
CA MET A 38 -5.33 -1.74 1.35
C MET A 38 -6.02 -0.91 0.26
N ARG A 39 -5.34 0.07 -0.33
CA ARG A 39 -5.90 0.88 -1.43
C ARG A 39 -6.21 0.04 -2.66
N ALA A 40 -5.30 -0.87 -3.05
CA ALA A 40 -5.54 -1.78 -4.16
C ALA A 40 -6.74 -2.70 -3.94
N TRP A 41 -6.99 -3.12 -2.69
CA TRP A 41 -8.21 -3.85 -2.33
C TRP A 41 -9.45 -2.96 -2.35
N MET A 42 -9.33 -1.70 -1.93
CA MET A 42 -10.44 -0.74 -2.00
C MET A 42 -10.88 -0.48 -3.44
N GLU A 43 -9.97 -0.39 -4.38
CA GLU A 43 -10.26 -0.29 -5.81
C GLU A 43 -11.04 -1.51 -6.35
N LYS A 44 -10.87 -2.68 -5.72
CA LYS A 44 -11.63 -3.91 -5.99
C LYS A 44 -12.95 -3.99 -5.19
N GLY A 45 -13.34 -2.91 -4.51
CA GLY A 45 -14.60 -2.81 -3.75
C GLY A 45 -14.54 -3.36 -2.32
N VAL A 46 -13.36 -3.67 -1.79
CA VAL A 46 -13.20 -4.08 -0.38
C VAL A 46 -12.97 -2.84 0.46
N GLY A 47 -13.83 -2.61 1.46
CA GLY A 47 -13.72 -1.44 2.35
C GLY A 47 -13.45 -1.80 3.82
N ARG A 48 -13.27 -3.09 4.15
CA ARG A 48 -13.10 -3.56 5.53
C ARG A 48 -11.82 -4.38 5.67
N PHE A 49 -10.97 -3.99 6.64
CA PHE A 49 -9.66 -4.61 6.85
C PHE A 49 -9.42 -4.87 8.33
N PHE A 50 -8.84 -6.01 8.63
CA PHE A 50 -8.33 -6.32 9.96
C PHE A 50 -6.84 -6.64 9.86
N VAL A 51 -6.00 -5.93 10.64
CA VAL A 51 -4.54 -6.13 10.60
C VAL A 51 -4.11 -6.86 11.86
N VAL A 52 -3.42 -7.97 11.69
CA VAL A 52 -2.85 -8.77 12.80
C VAL A 52 -1.35 -8.47 12.89
N CYS A 53 -0.91 -7.95 14.03
CA CYS A 53 0.49 -7.54 14.24
C CYS A 53 0.91 -7.66 15.71
N GLY A 54 2.19 -7.43 16.00
CA GLY A 54 2.67 -7.27 17.37
C GLY A 54 2.12 -6.00 18.04
N GLU A 55 2.09 -5.98 19.37
CA GLU A 55 1.63 -4.80 20.12
C GLU A 55 2.46 -3.55 19.77
N GLU A 56 3.77 -3.72 19.58
CA GLU A 56 4.71 -2.68 19.19
C GLU A 56 4.43 -2.05 17.83
N ASP A 57 3.80 -2.79 16.92
CA ASP A 57 3.52 -2.36 15.56
C ASP A 57 2.11 -1.80 15.36
N MET A 58 1.22 -1.92 16.36
CA MET A 58 -0.18 -1.52 16.25
C MET A 58 -0.36 -0.05 15.88
N ALA A 59 0.41 0.83 16.49
CA ALA A 59 0.34 2.27 16.21
C ALA A 59 0.82 2.59 14.78
N ALA A 60 1.89 1.92 14.33
CA ALA A 60 2.42 2.07 12.97
C ALA A 60 1.45 1.50 11.92
N ALA A 61 0.84 0.35 12.20
CA ALA A 61 -0.17 -0.24 11.34
C ALA A 61 -1.41 0.66 11.20
N ALA A 62 -1.91 1.19 12.31
CA ALA A 62 -3.06 2.10 12.31
C ALA A 62 -2.79 3.39 11.51
N ALA A 63 -1.58 3.92 11.57
CA ALA A 63 -1.16 5.09 10.79
C ALA A 63 -1.13 4.84 9.28
N CYS A 64 -1.12 3.56 8.84
CA CYS A 64 -1.15 3.19 7.44
C CYS A 64 -2.57 3.09 6.86
N PHE A 65 -3.62 3.15 7.67
CA PHE A 65 -4.98 2.94 7.19
C PHE A 65 -5.40 4.06 6.23
N PRO A 66 -5.87 3.71 5.02
CA PRO A 66 -6.34 4.72 4.07
C PRO A 66 -7.63 5.38 4.55
N GLU A 67 -7.82 6.62 4.15
CA GLU A 67 -9.09 7.32 4.35
C GLU A 67 -10.24 6.58 3.67
N GLY A 68 -11.36 6.46 4.37
CA GLY A 68 -12.55 5.75 3.89
C GLY A 68 -12.53 4.23 4.14
N ALA A 69 -11.42 3.65 4.59
CA ALA A 69 -11.39 2.26 5.03
C ALA A 69 -11.99 2.09 6.43
N VAL A 70 -12.76 1.02 6.62
CA VAL A 70 -13.13 0.54 7.96
C VAL A 70 -12.06 -0.45 8.39
N ALA A 71 -11.16 -0.04 9.26
CA ALA A 71 -9.99 -0.83 9.62
C ALA A 71 -9.78 -0.91 11.13
N ALA A 72 -9.29 -2.05 11.59
CA ALA A 72 -8.86 -2.29 12.96
C ALA A 72 -7.56 -3.10 12.97
N ALA A 73 -6.83 -3.04 14.08
CA ALA A 73 -5.66 -3.87 14.32
C ALA A 73 -5.83 -4.64 15.63
N GLY A 74 -5.25 -5.84 15.69
CA GLY A 74 -5.23 -6.68 16.88
C GLY A 74 -4.00 -7.57 16.90
N THR A 75 -3.73 -8.17 18.05
CA THR A 75 -2.60 -9.09 18.21
C THR A 75 -2.97 -10.51 17.76
N LEU A 76 -1.96 -11.36 17.56
CA LEU A 76 -2.19 -12.76 17.21
C LEU A 76 -3.01 -13.49 18.28
N ASP A 77 -2.86 -13.13 19.56
CA ASP A 77 -3.55 -13.77 20.67
C ASP A 77 -5.03 -13.42 20.75
N THR A 78 -5.42 -12.21 20.32
CA THR A 78 -6.80 -11.70 20.45
C THR A 78 -7.55 -11.67 19.12
N TYR A 79 -6.85 -11.74 17.98
CA TYR A 79 -7.46 -11.46 16.69
C TYR A 79 -8.70 -12.29 16.36
N ALA A 80 -8.77 -13.55 16.82
CA ALA A 80 -9.89 -14.42 16.50
C ALA A 80 -11.20 -13.91 17.13
N GLN A 81 -11.14 -13.43 18.39
CA GLN A 81 -12.29 -12.85 19.08
C GLN A 81 -12.64 -11.47 18.51
N ASP A 82 -11.63 -10.64 18.29
CA ASP A 82 -11.80 -9.29 17.75
C ASP A 82 -12.37 -9.32 16.34
N LEU A 83 -11.90 -10.27 15.51
CA LEU A 83 -12.35 -10.44 14.13
C LEU A 83 -13.81 -10.92 14.06
N GLU A 84 -14.24 -11.82 14.95
CA GLU A 84 -15.63 -12.31 15.00
C GLU A 84 -16.60 -11.14 15.17
N VAL A 85 -16.27 -10.18 16.01
CA VAL A 85 -17.07 -8.98 16.25
C VAL A 85 -16.93 -8.00 15.09
N PHE A 86 -15.70 -7.73 14.66
CA PHE A 86 -15.38 -6.74 13.65
C PHE A 86 -15.89 -7.11 12.25
N ALA A 87 -15.74 -8.38 11.87
CA ALA A 87 -16.10 -8.89 10.54
C ALA A 87 -17.40 -9.69 10.51
N HIS A 88 -18.27 -9.50 11.50
CA HIS A 88 -19.53 -10.25 11.59
C HIS A 88 -20.33 -10.18 10.28
N GLY A 89 -20.67 -11.35 9.72
CA GLY A 89 -21.40 -11.48 8.46
C GLY A 89 -20.60 -11.10 7.22
N CYS A 90 -19.25 -11.08 7.29
CA CYS A 90 -18.36 -10.86 6.16
C CYS A 90 -17.73 -12.17 5.68
N TRP A 91 -17.42 -12.22 4.40
CA TRP A 91 -16.46 -13.20 3.88
C TRP A 91 -15.06 -12.78 4.27
N ILE A 92 -14.26 -13.72 4.81
CA ILE A 92 -12.89 -13.46 5.23
C ILE A 92 -11.93 -13.91 4.13
N GLU A 93 -11.01 -13.03 3.76
CA GLU A 93 -9.83 -13.38 2.96
C GLU A 93 -8.58 -13.03 3.74
N GLU A 94 -7.69 -14.00 3.92
CA GLU A 94 -6.45 -13.83 4.66
C GLU A 94 -5.27 -13.56 3.71
N VAL A 95 -4.48 -12.57 4.06
CA VAL A 95 -3.21 -12.23 3.41
C VAL A 95 -2.10 -12.45 4.42
N ARG A 96 -1.28 -13.48 4.19
CA ARG A 96 -0.21 -13.93 5.10
C ARG A 96 1.20 -13.67 4.55
N GLU A 97 1.31 -13.10 3.36
CA GLU A 97 2.57 -12.75 2.72
C GLU A 97 2.63 -11.25 2.49
N ALA A 98 3.82 -10.67 2.56
CA ALA A 98 4.01 -9.29 2.16
C ALA A 98 3.81 -9.17 0.65
N MET A 99 2.94 -8.27 0.25
CA MET A 99 2.54 -8.06 -1.15
C MET A 99 2.60 -6.59 -1.52
N LEU A 100 3.01 -6.32 -2.75
CA LEU A 100 3.01 -4.98 -3.32
C LEU A 100 2.18 -4.98 -4.62
N PRO A 101 1.18 -4.09 -4.75
CA PRO A 101 0.45 -3.94 -6.00
C PRO A 101 1.34 -3.30 -7.08
N VAL A 102 1.38 -3.93 -8.26
CA VAL A 102 2.04 -3.41 -9.46
C VAL A 102 1.08 -3.60 -10.62
N GLY A 103 0.54 -2.52 -11.14
CA GLY A 103 -0.57 -2.57 -12.09
C GLY A 103 -1.79 -3.27 -11.49
N SER A 104 -2.29 -4.29 -12.18
CA SER A 104 -3.43 -5.11 -11.71
C SER A 104 -3.03 -6.30 -10.84
N MET A 105 -1.73 -6.56 -10.68
CA MET A 105 -1.19 -7.72 -9.97
C MET A 105 -0.80 -7.37 -8.54
N MET A 106 -0.87 -8.38 -7.66
CA MET A 106 -0.28 -8.34 -6.32
C MET A 106 0.95 -9.24 -6.33
N LEU A 107 2.13 -8.66 -6.16
CA LEU A 107 3.40 -9.38 -6.16
C LEU A 107 3.89 -9.61 -4.74
N SER A 108 4.10 -10.85 -4.36
CA SER A 108 4.67 -11.20 -3.05
C SER A 108 6.17 -10.92 -3.01
N PHE A 109 6.67 -10.59 -1.82
CA PHE A 109 8.09 -10.41 -1.56
C PHE A 109 8.41 -10.81 -0.10
N HIS A 110 9.66 -11.23 0.13
CA HIS A 110 10.06 -11.83 1.40
C HIS A 110 11.28 -11.15 2.04
N SER A 111 11.77 -10.07 1.44
CA SER A 111 12.89 -9.30 1.96
C SER A 111 12.85 -7.84 1.52
N THR A 112 13.56 -6.99 2.28
CA THR A 112 13.76 -5.58 1.88
C THR A 112 14.45 -5.46 0.53
N GLN A 113 15.35 -6.39 0.18
CA GLN A 113 16.03 -6.39 -1.12
C GLN A 113 15.07 -6.66 -2.28
N GLU A 114 14.14 -7.58 -2.09
CA GLU A 114 13.08 -7.83 -3.09
C GLU A 114 12.15 -6.63 -3.22
N LEU A 115 11.75 -6.00 -2.10
CA LEU A 115 10.98 -4.77 -2.12
C LEU A 115 11.68 -3.67 -2.94
N VAL A 116 12.99 -3.48 -2.73
CA VAL A 116 13.76 -2.48 -3.51
C VAL A 116 13.72 -2.77 -5.01
N ARG A 117 13.78 -4.03 -5.41
CA ARG A 117 13.66 -4.40 -6.84
C ARG A 117 12.27 -4.11 -7.40
N LEU A 118 11.22 -4.37 -6.61
CA LEU A 118 9.84 -4.10 -7.01
C LEU A 118 9.53 -2.59 -7.12
N GLN A 119 10.22 -1.74 -6.37
CA GLN A 119 10.00 -0.28 -6.43
C GLN A 119 10.19 0.31 -7.83
N GLY A 120 11.10 -0.24 -8.63
CA GLY A 120 11.27 0.16 -10.03
C GLY A 120 9.99 -0.07 -10.84
N ALA A 121 9.41 -1.25 -10.74
CA ALA A 121 8.17 -1.59 -11.44
C ALA A 121 6.98 -0.73 -10.98
N VAL A 122 6.90 -0.43 -9.69
CA VAL A 122 5.86 0.46 -9.13
C VAL A 122 6.03 1.89 -9.65
N ARG A 123 7.28 2.41 -9.68
CA ARG A 123 7.58 3.73 -10.26
C ARG A 123 7.10 3.81 -11.70
N ASP A 124 7.43 2.81 -12.49
CA ASP A 124 7.09 2.77 -13.91
C ASP A 124 5.58 2.70 -14.12
N ASP A 125 4.85 1.95 -13.28
CA ASP A 125 3.38 1.86 -13.32
C ASP A 125 2.72 3.19 -12.96
N ILE A 126 3.20 3.89 -11.93
CA ILE A 126 2.70 5.23 -11.57
C ILE A 126 2.97 6.23 -12.69
N ALA A 127 4.17 6.23 -13.25
CA ALA A 127 4.50 7.11 -14.37
C ALA A 127 3.60 6.85 -15.57
N ALA A 128 3.38 5.58 -15.92
CA ALA A 128 2.49 5.17 -16.99
C ALA A 128 1.02 5.58 -16.72
N TYR A 129 0.54 5.50 -15.47
CA TYR A 129 -0.78 5.99 -15.10
C TYR A 129 -0.92 7.49 -15.39
N HIS A 130 0.01 8.33 -14.92
CA HIS A 130 -0.04 9.77 -15.16
C HIS A 130 0.10 10.12 -16.64
N GLN A 131 0.94 9.41 -17.39
CA GLN A 131 1.05 9.61 -18.83
C GLN A 131 -0.27 9.30 -19.57
N ARG A 132 -0.96 8.22 -19.18
CA ARG A 132 -2.29 7.88 -19.74
C ARG A 132 -3.36 8.93 -19.42
N THR A 133 -3.21 9.64 -18.31
CA THR A 133 -4.12 10.74 -17.91
C THR A 133 -3.73 12.11 -18.48
N GLY A 134 -2.74 12.15 -19.38
CA GLY A 134 -2.38 13.36 -20.12
C GLY A 134 -1.24 14.15 -19.52
N VAL A 135 -0.48 13.62 -18.57
CA VAL A 135 0.74 14.23 -18.03
C VAL A 135 1.93 13.88 -18.91
N ASN A 136 2.75 14.86 -19.24
CA ASN A 136 3.98 14.66 -19.98
C ASN A 136 5.17 14.46 -19.03
N ILE A 137 5.67 13.23 -18.87
CA ILE A 137 6.86 12.93 -18.05
C ILE A 137 8.05 12.72 -18.99
N LEU A 138 9.00 13.65 -18.96
CA LEU A 138 10.13 13.65 -19.90
C LEU A 138 11.12 12.50 -19.64
N ASP A 139 11.31 12.14 -18.38
CA ASP A 139 12.20 11.04 -17.98
C ASP A 139 11.57 10.25 -16.84
N PRO A 140 10.78 9.20 -17.15
CA PRO A 140 10.15 8.38 -16.14
C PRO A 140 11.13 7.62 -15.23
N GLU A 141 12.33 7.29 -15.74
CA GLU A 141 13.31 6.49 -14.99
C GLU A 141 13.92 7.25 -13.82
N THR A 142 14.00 8.58 -13.91
CA THR A 142 14.52 9.45 -12.85
C THR A 142 13.43 10.21 -12.10
N THR A 143 12.16 9.97 -12.43
CA THR A 143 11.01 10.64 -11.81
C THR A 143 10.37 9.73 -10.77
N TYR A 144 10.20 10.23 -9.54
CA TYR A 144 9.59 9.51 -8.43
C TYR A 144 8.33 10.21 -7.96
N ILE A 145 7.20 9.55 -8.10
CA ILE A 145 5.87 10.08 -7.76
C ILE A 145 5.23 9.18 -6.70
N ASP A 146 4.87 9.78 -5.57
CA ASP A 146 4.08 9.10 -4.53
C ASP A 146 2.68 8.77 -5.09
N PRO A 147 2.12 7.60 -4.79
CA PRO A 147 0.80 7.19 -5.30
C PRO A 147 -0.36 8.11 -4.89
N ARG A 148 -0.15 8.95 -3.89
CA ARG A 148 -1.15 9.93 -3.41
C ARG A 148 -1.11 11.26 -4.15
N VAL A 149 -0.11 11.47 -5.02
CA VAL A 149 0.04 12.69 -5.81
C VAL A 149 -1.02 12.75 -6.91
N THR A 150 -1.60 13.91 -7.08
CA THR A 150 -2.52 14.21 -8.18
C THR A 150 -1.88 15.22 -9.12
N ILE A 151 -1.87 14.93 -10.42
CA ILE A 151 -1.31 15.81 -11.45
C ILE A 151 -2.35 16.04 -12.53
N GLY A 152 -2.61 17.30 -12.82
CA GLY A 152 -3.53 17.70 -13.89
C GLY A 152 -2.98 17.36 -15.28
N ALA A 153 -3.87 17.02 -16.22
CA ALA A 153 -3.53 16.81 -17.62
C ALA A 153 -2.90 18.07 -18.22
N GLY A 154 -1.96 17.90 -19.16
CA GLY A 154 -1.21 19.00 -19.76
C GLY A 154 0.06 19.39 -19.00
N THR A 155 0.20 18.98 -17.74
CA THR A 155 1.44 19.24 -16.95
C THR A 155 2.63 18.52 -17.54
N THR A 156 3.79 19.20 -17.58
CA THR A 156 5.08 18.60 -17.94
C THR A 156 5.95 18.44 -16.71
N ILE A 157 6.38 17.21 -16.46
CA ILE A 157 7.28 16.82 -15.35
C ILE A 157 8.69 16.67 -15.90
N LEU A 158 9.62 17.41 -15.31
CA LEU A 158 11.03 17.41 -15.73
C LEU A 158 11.80 16.22 -15.13
N PRO A 159 12.94 15.84 -15.76
CA PRO A 159 13.81 14.78 -15.23
C PRO A 159 14.25 15.05 -13.79
N GLY A 160 14.38 13.99 -13.00
CA GLY A 160 14.83 14.08 -11.60
C GLY A 160 13.78 14.65 -10.63
N THR A 161 12.54 14.83 -11.06
CA THR A 161 11.47 15.33 -10.20
C THR A 161 11.07 14.29 -9.15
N ILE A 162 10.90 14.74 -7.91
CA ILE A 162 10.38 13.92 -6.79
C ILE A 162 9.14 14.59 -6.23
N LEU A 163 7.99 13.92 -6.34
CA LEU A 163 6.71 14.38 -5.80
C LEU A 163 6.28 13.46 -4.66
N ARG A 164 5.96 14.02 -3.50
CA ARG A 164 5.71 13.26 -2.27
C ARG A 164 4.39 13.63 -1.61
N GLY A 165 3.82 12.64 -0.88
CA GLY A 165 2.62 12.83 -0.07
C GLY A 165 1.40 13.20 -0.89
N ASN A 166 0.58 14.10 -0.37
CA ASN A 166 -0.67 14.55 -1.02
C ASN A 166 -0.45 15.79 -1.90
N THR A 167 0.68 15.86 -2.62
CA THR A 167 0.96 16.97 -3.53
C THR A 167 -0.07 17.00 -4.66
N VAL A 168 -0.61 18.18 -4.93
CA VAL A 168 -1.52 18.43 -6.04
C VAL A 168 -0.88 19.44 -6.98
N ILE A 169 -0.74 19.07 -8.26
CA ILE A 169 -0.29 19.95 -9.34
C ILE A 169 -1.54 20.21 -10.22
N GLY A 170 -1.91 21.47 -10.34
CA GLY A 170 -3.09 21.89 -11.08
C GLY A 170 -2.95 21.74 -12.59
N LEU A 171 -4.05 22.08 -13.28
CA LEU A 171 -4.07 22.30 -14.72
C LEU A 171 -3.45 23.68 -15.00
N ASP A 172 -2.64 23.78 -16.04
CA ASP A 172 -2.25 25.06 -16.64
C ASP A 172 -3.41 25.69 -17.42
#